data_d0add9f3e693211de7c834ce97e7a025
#
_entry.id   d0add9f3e693211de7c834ce97e7a025
#
_cell.length_a   1.000
_cell.length_b   1.000
_cell.length_c   1.000
_cell.angle_alpha   90.00
_cell.angle_beta   90.00
_cell.angle_gamma   90.00
#
_symmetry.space_group_name_H-M   'P 1'
#
loop_
_entity.id
_entity.type
_entity.pdbx_description
1 polymer ?
#
loop_
_entity_poly.entity_id
_entity_poly.type
_entity_poly.pdbx_seq_one_letter_code
_entity_poly.pdbx_strand_id
1 'polypeptide(L)'
;ELVEQGVGYVPQTQNVFQSLTVSENLEMGCFIKPSVFDERFEYVTSLFPKLRERANQRAGSLSGGERQMVAMGRALMMEPKLLLLDEPSAGLSPALQDEVFIQCKRINAEGIAILMVEQNARRCLQVTDRGYVLDQGKNAYTGTGRQLLEDPNVIKLYLGTLAKMTGG
;
A
#
# COMPACT_ATOMS: atom_id res chain seq x y z
N GLU A 1 13.12 7.79 -14.32
CA GLU A 1 12.15 7.78 -15.45
C GLU A 1 10.69 7.68 -14.96
N LEU A 2 10.22 6.55 -14.38
CA LEU A 2 8.81 6.46 -13.92
C LEU A 2 8.52 7.41 -12.76
N VAL A 3 9.44 7.55 -11.81
CA VAL A 3 9.31 8.47 -10.68
C VAL A 3 9.20 9.93 -11.16
N GLU A 4 9.96 10.34 -12.17
CA GLU A 4 9.88 11.67 -12.79
C GLU A 4 8.55 11.91 -13.50
N GLN A 5 7.86 10.85 -13.91
CA GLN A 5 6.51 10.90 -14.48
C GLN A 5 5.41 10.91 -13.41
N GLY A 6 5.79 10.86 -12.14
CA GLY A 6 4.86 10.87 -11.01
C GLY A 6 4.30 9.47 -10.66
N VAL A 7 5.07 8.39 -10.88
CA VAL A 7 4.70 7.04 -10.48
C VAL A 7 5.52 6.63 -9.27
N GLY A 8 4.87 6.37 -8.15
CA GLY A 8 5.45 5.73 -6.96
C GLY A 8 5.21 4.22 -6.97
N TYR A 9 6.16 3.43 -6.44
CA TYR A 9 6.01 1.98 -6.36
C TYR A 9 6.43 1.44 -4.99
N VAL A 10 5.60 0.56 -4.43
CA VAL A 10 5.85 -0.15 -3.17
C VAL A 10 5.84 -1.64 -3.48
N PRO A 11 7.01 -2.31 -3.48
CA PRO A 11 7.10 -3.76 -3.70
C PRO A 11 6.62 -4.54 -2.47
N GLN A 12 6.19 -5.78 -2.69
CA GLN A 12 5.75 -6.71 -1.64
C GLN A 12 6.87 -7.01 -0.62
N THR A 13 8.08 -7.26 -1.10
CA THR A 13 9.22 -7.66 -0.28
C THR A 13 10.37 -6.68 -0.41
N GLN A 14 11.31 -6.69 0.58
CA GLN A 14 12.48 -5.80 0.58
C GLN A 14 12.11 -4.33 0.37
N ASN A 15 10.96 -3.94 0.90
CA ASN A 15 10.36 -2.64 0.67
C ASN A 15 11.00 -1.50 1.49
N VAL A 16 11.96 -1.80 2.38
CA VAL A 16 12.72 -0.80 3.15
C VAL A 16 14.22 -1.14 3.19
N PHE A 17 15.05 -0.13 3.37
CA PHE A 17 16.48 -0.28 3.65
C PHE A 17 16.64 -0.52 5.16
N GLN A 18 16.79 -1.78 5.58
CA GLN A 18 16.78 -2.18 6.99
C GLN A 18 17.92 -1.57 7.83
N SER A 19 19.07 -1.30 7.22
CA SER A 19 20.24 -0.69 7.88
C SER A 19 20.09 0.82 8.10
N LEU A 20 19.23 1.47 7.34
CA LEU A 20 18.94 2.90 7.42
C LEU A 20 17.87 3.18 8.48
N THR A 21 17.87 4.39 9.02
CA THR A 21 16.80 4.91 9.87
C THR A 21 15.53 5.17 9.07
N VAL A 22 14.42 5.43 9.75
CA VAL A 22 13.15 5.84 9.11
C VAL A 22 13.37 7.12 8.29
N SER A 23 14.02 8.14 8.87
CA SER A 23 14.32 9.41 8.18
C SER A 23 15.16 9.19 6.93
N GLU A 24 16.25 8.43 7.02
CA GLU A 24 17.10 8.10 5.87
C GLU A 24 16.35 7.29 4.79
N ASN A 25 15.45 6.39 5.18
CA ASN A 25 14.58 5.69 4.22
C ASN A 25 13.67 6.66 3.47
N LEU A 26 13.10 7.67 4.14
CA LEU A 26 12.28 8.69 3.51
C LEU A 26 13.13 9.59 2.60
N GLU A 27 14.32 9.99 3.04
CA GLU A 27 15.26 10.79 2.24
C GLU A 27 15.63 10.09 0.93
N MET A 28 15.84 8.77 0.96
CA MET A 28 16.04 7.98 -0.26
C MET A 28 14.86 8.07 -1.24
N GLY A 29 13.66 8.38 -0.75
CA GLY A 29 12.48 8.59 -1.59
C GLY A 29 12.55 9.87 -2.43
N CYS A 30 13.26 10.90 -2.00
CA CYS A 30 13.45 12.16 -2.73
C CYS A 30 14.87 12.31 -3.31
N PHE A 31 15.58 11.20 -3.54
CA PHE A 31 16.95 11.18 -4.06
C PHE A 31 17.14 12.02 -5.36
N ILE A 32 16.12 12.05 -6.23
CA ILE A 32 16.18 12.84 -7.48
C ILE A 32 16.09 14.35 -7.19
N LYS A 33 15.40 14.75 -6.11
CA LYS A 33 15.19 16.15 -5.74
C LYS A 33 15.34 16.33 -4.22
N PRO A 34 16.57 16.28 -3.67
CA PRO A 34 16.79 16.32 -2.21
C PRO A 34 16.24 17.58 -1.53
N SER A 35 16.13 18.68 -2.26
CA SER A 35 15.64 19.97 -1.73
C SER A 35 14.18 19.95 -1.24
N VAL A 36 13.38 18.94 -1.59
CA VAL A 36 12.00 18.83 -1.12
C VAL A 36 11.87 18.04 0.18
N PHE A 37 12.96 17.51 0.74
CA PHE A 37 12.93 16.57 1.85
C PHE A 37 12.13 17.12 3.05
N ASP A 38 12.45 18.29 3.55
CA ASP A 38 11.84 18.83 4.77
C ASP A 38 10.31 18.98 4.61
N GLU A 39 9.87 19.57 3.50
CA GLU A 39 8.45 19.74 3.20
C GLU A 39 7.74 18.39 3.08
N ARG A 40 8.34 17.45 2.37
CA ARG A 40 7.76 16.12 2.14
C ARG A 40 7.79 15.24 3.38
N PHE A 41 8.82 15.38 4.21
CA PHE A 41 8.90 14.71 5.50
C PHE A 41 7.74 15.16 6.42
N GLU A 42 7.46 16.47 6.50
CA GLU A 42 6.32 17.00 7.23
C GLU A 42 4.99 16.41 6.71
N TYR A 43 4.78 16.41 5.40
CA TYR A 43 3.59 15.84 4.78
C TYR A 43 3.45 14.34 5.09
N VAL A 44 4.46 13.54 4.80
CA VAL A 44 4.43 12.08 4.99
C VAL A 44 4.23 11.72 6.46
N THR A 45 4.86 12.45 7.37
CA THR A 45 4.71 12.20 8.81
C THR A 45 3.37 12.72 9.37
N SER A 46 2.67 13.60 8.67
CA SER A 46 1.27 13.94 8.98
C SER A 46 0.32 12.79 8.66
N LEU A 47 0.57 12.05 7.57
CA LEU A 47 -0.18 10.84 7.21
C LEU A 47 0.17 9.65 8.14
N PHE A 48 1.45 9.52 8.49
CA PHE A 48 2.00 8.44 9.30
C PHE A 48 2.73 8.98 10.54
N PRO A 49 2.03 9.45 11.59
CA PRO A 49 2.67 10.10 12.75
C PRO A 49 3.74 9.25 13.44
N LYS A 50 3.56 7.93 13.48
CA LYS A 50 4.55 6.98 14.03
C LYS A 50 5.92 7.07 13.35
N LEU A 51 5.99 7.47 12.08
CA LEU A 51 7.27 7.62 11.38
C LEU A 51 8.07 8.80 11.94
N ARG A 52 7.40 9.87 12.38
CA ARG A 52 8.05 11.01 13.05
C ARG A 52 8.62 10.59 14.41
N GLU A 53 7.82 9.90 15.22
CA GLU A 53 8.22 9.41 16.53
C GLU A 53 9.44 8.49 16.47
N ARG A 54 9.58 7.76 15.37
CA ARG A 54 10.63 6.77 15.12
C ARG A 54 11.66 7.19 14.07
N ALA A 55 11.76 8.50 13.75
CA ALA A 55 12.59 9.02 12.67
C ALA A 55 14.04 8.52 12.73
N ASN A 56 14.62 8.43 13.91
CA ASN A 56 15.99 8.00 14.17
C ASN A 56 16.13 6.48 14.41
N GLN A 57 15.04 5.71 14.38
CA GLN A 57 15.06 4.27 14.59
C GLN A 57 15.41 3.55 13.28
N ARG A 58 16.26 2.51 13.33
CA ARG A 58 16.56 1.69 12.14
C ARG A 58 15.33 0.91 11.68
N ALA A 59 15.05 0.96 10.38
CA ALA A 59 13.88 0.31 9.78
C ALA A 59 13.85 -1.21 10.00
N GLY A 60 15.01 -1.85 10.12
CA GLY A 60 15.11 -3.28 10.41
C GLY A 60 14.53 -3.69 11.77
N SER A 61 14.48 -2.78 12.76
CA SER A 61 13.92 -3.04 14.10
C SER A 61 12.42 -2.74 14.24
N LEU A 62 11.79 -2.25 13.18
CA LEU A 62 10.36 -1.95 13.14
C LEU A 62 9.51 -3.22 12.97
N SER A 63 8.25 -3.16 13.40
CA SER A 63 7.24 -4.17 13.07
C SER A 63 6.96 -4.22 11.57
N GLY A 64 6.33 -5.31 11.09
CA GLY A 64 5.94 -5.44 9.68
C GLY A 64 5.07 -4.27 9.19
N GLY A 65 4.07 -3.88 9.97
CA GLY A 65 3.19 -2.75 9.63
C GLY A 65 3.92 -1.40 9.61
N GLU A 66 4.83 -1.16 10.55
CA GLU A 66 5.64 0.06 10.54
C GLU A 66 6.58 0.11 9.34
N ARG A 67 7.22 -1.02 8.98
CA ARG A 67 8.00 -1.08 7.73
C ARG A 67 7.15 -0.79 6.50
N GLN A 68 5.91 -1.29 6.46
CA GLN A 68 4.99 -1.00 5.37
C GLN A 68 4.67 0.51 5.28
N MET A 69 4.46 1.18 6.42
CA MET A 69 4.28 2.63 6.45
C MET A 69 5.52 3.39 5.97
N VAL A 70 6.73 2.93 6.33
CA VAL A 70 7.99 3.52 5.80
C VAL A 70 8.06 3.36 4.28
N ALA A 71 7.73 2.19 3.74
CA ALA A 71 7.76 1.94 2.30
C ALA A 71 6.75 2.82 1.53
N MET A 72 5.52 2.94 2.04
CA MET A 72 4.50 3.83 1.48
C MET A 72 4.93 5.29 1.60
N GLY A 73 5.42 5.70 2.77
CA GLY A 73 5.93 7.06 3.00
C GLY A 73 7.05 7.42 2.03
N ARG A 74 8.02 6.52 1.85
CA ARG A 74 9.11 6.72 0.87
C ARG A 74 8.60 6.92 -0.54
N ALA A 75 7.60 6.14 -0.98
CA ALA A 75 7.03 6.29 -2.31
C ALA A 75 6.26 7.62 -2.49
N LEU A 76 5.77 8.22 -1.39
CA LEU A 76 5.06 9.50 -1.40
C LEU A 76 5.98 10.73 -1.40
N MET A 77 7.29 10.55 -1.12
CA MET A 77 8.23 11.68 -1.03
C MET A 77 8.36 12.50 -2.31
N MET A 78 8.11 11.92 -3.47
CA MET A 78 8.21 12.58 -4.79
C MET A 78 6.84 13.01 -5.35
N GLU A 79 5.81 13.17 -4.53
CA GLU A 79 4.48 13.60 -4.94
C GLU A 79 3.91 12.82 -6.14
N PRO A 80 3.79 11.50 -6.03
CA PRO A 80 3.32 10.71 -7.14
C PRO A 80 1.87 11.06 -7.48
N LYS A 81 1.53 10.99 -8.78
CA LYS A 81 0.15 11.04 -9.27
C LYS A 81 -0.50 9.67 -9.23
N LEU A 82 0.32 8.62 -9.31
CA LEU A 82 -0.07 7.22 -9.26
C LEU A 82 0.83 6.46 -8.30
N LEU A 83 0.23 5.74 -7.36
CA LEU A 83 0.92 4.84 -6.45
C LEU A 83 0.60 3.39 -6.81
N LEU A 84 1.63 2.61 -7.15
CA LEU A 84 1.55 1.19 -7.41
C LEU A 84 1.87 0.42 -6.13
N LEU A 85 0.97 -0.45 -5.67
CA LEU A 85 1.13 -1.25 -4.46
C LEU A 85 1.05 -2.74 -4.82
N ASP A 86 2.08 -3.48 -4.45
CA ASP A 86 2.16 -4.93 -4.70
C ASP A 86 1.98 -5.67 -3.38
N GLU A 87 0.80 -6.28 -3.19
CA GLU A 87 0.36 -7.00 -1.99
C GLU A 87 0.69 -6.27 -0.67
N PRO A 88 0.28 -5.00 -0.50
CA PRO A 88 0.71 -4.17 0.63
C PRO A 88 0.24 -4.71 1.99
N SER A 89 -0.75 -5.61 2.03
CA SER A 89 -1.26 -6.21 3.26
C SER A 89 -0.67 -7.60 3.57
N ALA A 90 0.19 -8.15 2.69
CA ALA A 90 0.72 -9.49 2.84
C ALA A 90 1.54 -9.67 4.12
N GLY A 91 1.31 -10.78 4.84
CA GLY A 91 2.04 -11.12 6.07
C GLY A 91 1.75 -10.23 7.28
N LEU A 92 0.80 -9.30 7.19
CA LEU A 92 0.40 -8.46 8.30
C LEU A 92 -0.75 -9.09 9.11
N SER A 93 -0.83 -8.74 10.40
CA SER A 93 -1.99 -9.09 11.22
C SER A 93 -3.27 -8.41 10.70
N PRO A 94 -4.47 -8.97 10.98
CA PRO A 94 -5.73 -8.39 10.50
C PRO A 94 -5.90 -6.90 10.81
N ALA A 95 -5.54 -6.46 12.01
CA ALA A 95 -5.63 -5.06 12.39
C ALA A 95 -4.68 -4.14 11.58
N LEU A 96 -3.45 -4.62 11.29
CA LEU A 96 -2.50 -3.88 10.48
C LEU A 96 -2.90 -3.86 8.99
N GLN A 97 -3.55 -4.93 8.50
CA GLN A 97 -4.13 -4.94 7.15
C GLN A 97 -5.20 -3.86 7.01
N ASP A 98 -6.11 -3.76 8.00
CA ASP A 98 -7.14 -2.71 8.00
C ASP A 98 -6.51 -1.30 8.01
N GLU A 99 -5.46 -1.11 8.79
CA GLU A 99 -4.72 0.17 8.83
C GLU A 99 -4.13 0.51 7.45
N VAL A 100 -3.53 -0.44 6.74
CA VAL A 100 -3.00 -0.23 5.38
C VAL A 100 -4.11 0.23 4.41
N PHE A 101 -5.27 -0.43 4.42
CA PHE A 101 -6.38 -0.03 3.54
C PHE A 101 -6.98 1.33 3.90
N ILE A 102 -7.02 1.68 5.21
CA ILE A 102 -7.42 3.03 5.64
C ILE A 102 -6.43 4.08 5.12
N GLN A 103 -5.13 3.82 5.18
CA GLN A 103 -4.12 4.72 4.64
C GLN A 103 -4.23 4.87 3.11
N CYS A 104 -4.48 3.78 2.38
CA CYS A 104 -4.75 3.85 0.94
C CYS A 104 -5.92 4.80 0.64
N LYS A 105 -7.02 4.71 1.39
CA LYS A 105 -8.16 5.63 1.23
C LYS A 105 -7.79 7.08 1.51
N ARG A 106 -7.00 7.35 2.55
CA ARG A 106 -6.54 8.71 2.87
C ARG A 106 -5.67 9.28 1.76
N ILE A 107 -4.69 8.52 1.29
CA ILE A 107 -3.82 8.92 0.18
C ILE A 107 -4.63 9.21 -1.08
N ASN A 108 -5.60 8.35 -1.39
CA ASN A 108 -6.47 8.55 -2.57
C ASN A 108 -7.37 9.79 -2.42
N ALA A 109 -7.87 10.08 -1.23
CA ALA A 109 -8.68 11.28 -0.97
C ALA A 109 -7.90 12.59 -1.19
N GLU A 110 -6.56 12.54 -1.16
CA GLU A 110 -5.69 13.67 -1.50
C GLU A 110 -5.37 13.78 -3.01
N GLY A 111 -6.05 12.98 -3.83
CA GLY A 111 -5.95 13.05 -5.29
C GLY A 111 -4.89 12.14 -5.91
N ILE A 112 -4.22 11.29 -5.13
CA ILE A 112 -3.26 10.32 -5.63
C ILE A 112 -4.03 9.06 -6.08
N ALA A 113 -3.93 8.70 -7.36
CA ALA A 113 -4.50 7.45 -7.87
C ALA A 113 -3.73 6.26 -7.30
N ILE A 114 -4.44 5.17 -6.99
CA ILE A 114 -3.82 3.94 -6.48
C ILE A 114 -4.18 2.76 -7.40
N LEU A 115 -3.16 2.04 -7.86
CA LEU A 115 -3.31 0.73 -8.47
C LEU A 115 -2.67 -0.31 -7.55
N MET A 116 -3.49 -1.25 -7.08
CA MET A 116 -3.07 -2.24 -6.08
C MET A 116 -3.32 -3.65 -6.59
N VAL A 117 -2.33 -4.53 -6.42
CA VAL A 117 -2.51 -5.97 -6.52
C VAL A 117 -2.65 -6.52 -5.11
N GLU A 118 -3.68 -7.32 -4.84
CA GLU A 118 -3.95 -7.86 -3.52
C GLU A 118 -4.51 -9.28 -3.58
N GLN A 119 -4.02 -10.11 -2.66
CA GLN A 119 -4.56 -11.45 -2.46
C GLN A 119 -5.79 -11.43 -1.54
N ASN A 120 -5.87 -10.48 -0.61
CA ASN A 120 -7.03 -10.26 0.25
C ASN A 120 -8.14 -9.53 -0.52
N ALA A 121 -8.75 -10.26 -1.49
CA ALA A 121 -9.73 -9.71 -2.42
C ALA A 121 -10.90 -9.02 -1.70
N ARG A 122 -11.42 -9.61 -0.61
CA ARG A 122 -12.58 -9.03 0.11
C ARG A 122 -12.28 -7.65 0.65
N ARG A 123 -11.15 -7.47 1.36
CA ARG A 123 -10.76 -6.17 1.93
C ARG A 123 -10.40 -5.16 0.85
N CYS A 124 -9.67 -5.61 -0.16
CA CYS A 124 -9.30 -4.77 -1.29
C CYS A 124 -10.55 -4.21 -1.99
N LEU A 125 -11.54 -5.07 -2.33
CA LEU A 125 -12.75 -4.66 -3.02
C LEU A 125 -13.65 -3.73 -2.19
N GLN A 126 -13.58 -3.77 -0.85
CA GLN A 126 -14.31 -2.83 0.02
C GLN A 126 -13.81 -1.38 -0.08
N VAL A 127 -12.58 -1.18 -0.51
CA VAL A 127 -11.95 0.16 -0.59
C VAL A 127 -11.74 0.64 -2.01
N THR A 128 -12.01 -0.20 -3.00
CA THR A 128 -11.70 0.01 -4.42
C THR A 128 -12.90 0.60 -5.18
N ASP A 129 -12.66 1.62 -6.01
CA ASP A 129 -13.68 2.15 -6.93
C ASP A 129 -13.92 1.19 -8.09
N ARG A 130 -12.84 0.57 -8.60
CA ARG A 130 -12.87 -0.38 -9.71
C ARG A 130 -11.93 -1.55 -9.46
N GLY A 131 -12.42 -2.77 -9.67
CA GLY A 131 -11.64 -4.00 -9.56
C GLY A 131 -11.55 -4.76 -10.88
N TYR A 132 -10.43 -5.48 -11.03
CA TYR A 132 -10.16 -6.43 -12.09
C TYR A 132 -9.79 -7.75 -11.43
N VAL A 133 -10.60 -8.77 -11.65
CA VAL A 133 -10.37 -10.10 -11.09
C VAL A 133 -9.68 -10.95 -12.15
N LEU A 134 -8.46 -11.37 -11.85
CA LEU A 134 -7.65 -12.19 -12.74
C LEU A 134 -7.83 -13.66 -12.39
N ASP A 135 -8.07 -14.50 -13.40
CA ASP A 135 -8.11 -15.94 -13.29
C ASP A 135 -7.27 -16.57 -14.41
N GLN A 136 -6.35 -17.47 -14.05
CA GLN A 136 -5.43 -18.15 -14.98
C GLN A 136 -4.72 -17.19 -15.96
N GLY A 137 -4.27 -16.01 -15.44
CA GLY A 137 -3.56 -15.00 -16.22
C GLY A 137 -4.44 -14.15 -17.15
N LYS A 138 -5.76 -14.24 -17.05
CA LYS A 138 -6.72 -13.47 -17.85
C LYS A 138 -7.63 -12.65 -16.94
N ASN A 139 -8.07 -11.48 -17.43
CA ASN A 139 -9.11 -10.73 -16.75
C ASN A 139 -10.46 -11.46 -16.91
N ALA A 140 -10.96 -12.02 -15.82
CA ALA A 140 -12.21 -12.77 -15.78
C ALA A 140 -13.42 -11.88 -15.46
N TYR A 141 -13.26 -10.93 -14.52
CA TYR A 141 -14.35 -10.05 -14.10
C TYR A 141 -13.82 -8.61 -13.92
N THR A 142 -14.67 -7.65 -14.28
CA THR A 142 -14.39 -6.22 -14.09
C THR A 142 -15.67 -5.55 -13.58
N GLY A 143 -15.56 -4.71 -12.57
CA GLY A 143 -16.68 -3.97 -12.00
C GLY A 143 -16.26 -3.01 -10.91
N THR A 144 -17.24 -2.35 -10.28
CA THR A 144 -16.98 -1.63 -9.04
C THR A 144 -16.67 -2.63 -7.92
N GLY A 145 -15.96 -2.17 -6.89
CA GLY A 145 -15.67 -3.03 -5.73
C GLY A 145 -16.94 -3.68 -5.18
N ARG A 146 -18.03 -2.91 -5.05
CA ARG A 146 -19.33 -3.42 -4.58
C ARG A 146 -19.93 -4.48 -5.50
N GLN A 147 -19.94 -4.25 -6.82
CA GLN A 147 -20.46 -5.22 -7.80
C GLN A 147 -19.70 -6.55 -7.70
N LEU A 148 -18.37 -6.49 -7.60
CA LEU A 148 -17.53 -7.69 -7.49
C LEU A 148 -17.71 -8.42 -6.15
N LEU A 149 -17.96 -7.71 -5.05
CA LEU A 149 -18.26 -8.31 -3.75
C LEU A 149 -19.60 -9.05 -3.72
N GLU A 150 -20.55 -8.62 -4.54
CA GLU A 150 -21.91 -9.19 -4.63
C GLU A 150 -22.01 -10.24 -5.75
N ASP A 151 -21.02 -10.38 -6.66
CA ASP A 151 -21.03 -11.32 -7.76
C ASP A 151 -20.87 -12.77 -7.28
N PRO A 152 -21.87 -13.67 -7.55
CA PRO A 152 -21.82 -15.07 -7.07
C PRO A 152 -20.62 -15.86 -7.60
N ASN A 153 -20.12 -15.55 -8.81
CA ASN A 153 -18.99 -16.25 -9.39
C ASN A 153 -17.67 -15.78 -8.73
N VAL A 154 -17.52 -14.48 -8.48
CA VAL A 154 -16.38 -13.93 -7.74
C VAL A 154 -16.36 -14.48 -6.31
N ILE A 155 -17.53 -14.54 -5.65
CA ILE A 155 -17.69 -15.13 -4.31
C ILE A 155 -17.24 -16.59 -4.33
N LYS A 156 -17.69 -17.38 -5.28
CA LYS A 156 -17.36 -18.80 -5.39
C LYS A 156 -15.86 -19.04 -5.65
N LEU A 157 -15.24 -18.24 -6.49
CA LEU A 157 -13.83 -18.42 -6.89
C LEU A 157 -12.87 -17.93 -5.80
N TYR A 158 -13.13 -16.79 -5.18
CA TYR A 158 -12.16 -16.09 -4.34
C TYR A 158 -12.60 -15.85 -2.90
N LEU A 159 -13.89 -15.65 -2.65
CA LEU A 159 -14.41 -15.32 -1.33
C LEU A 159 -14.98 -16.56 -0.61
N GLY A 160 -15.43 -17.57 -1.34
CA GLY A 160 -15.97 -18.82 -0.80
C GLY A 160 -14.91 -19.80 -0.30
N THR A 161 -13.71 -19.75 -0.83
CA THR A 161 -12.59 -20.62 -0.39
C THR A 161 -12.08 -20.21 0.99
N LEU A 162 -12.17 -18.93 1.35
CA LEU A 162 -11.77 -18.39 2.66
C LEU A 162 -12.73 -18.79 3.78
N ALA A 163 -14.00 -19.01 3.49
CA ALA A 163 -14.97 -19.48 4.50
C ALA A 163 -14.66 -20.91 5.00
N LYS A 164 -13.94 -21.72 4.23
CA LYS A 164 -13.49 -23.07 4.62
C LYS A 164 -12.19 -23.07 5.43
N MET A 165 -11.41 -21.99 5.39
CA MET A 165 -10.11 -21.88 6.09
C MET A 165 -10.21 -21.21 7.48
N THR A 166 -11.35 -20.56 7.80
CA THR A 166 -11.58 -19.90 9.10
C THR A 166 -12.55 -20.65 10.02
N GLY A 167 -12.98 -21.86 9.60
CA GLY A 167 -13.88 -22.74 10.35
C GLY A 167 -13.20 -24.04 10.77
N GLY A 168 -12.07 -23.93 11.46
CA GLY A 168 -11.36 -25.06 12.07
C GLY A 168 -10.77 -24.66 13.40
#